data_5008ba8cb7a619971cb485f79a5626db
#
_entry.id   5008ba8cb7a619971cb485f79a5626db
#
_cell.length_a   1.000
_cell.length_b   1.000
_cell.length_c   1.000
_cell.angle_alpha   90.00
_cell.angle_beta   90.00
_cell.angle_gamma   90.00
#
_symmetry.space_group_name_H-M   'P 1'
#
loop_
_entity.id
_entity.type
_entity.pdbx_description
1 polymer ?
#
loop_
_entity_poly.entity_id
_entity_poly.type
_entity_poly.pdbx_seq_one_letter_code
_entity_poly.pdbx_strand_id
1 'polypeptide(L)'
;MNIKELKKIRPLFTKLVTTAEKFEEDSKVGAIVDTNKLAGTIKPYQKVIAVGANSAGIKEGDIVMINPSRYAVKKYKEGSLKDGVVKENPTVEYRFPIITLESGNHLLIDTMDIDFVIEDFIEESLNEKAAKAGIYTPNNTIIS
;
A
#
# COMPACT_ATOMS: atom_id res chain seq x y z
N MET A 1 -20.22 -27.48 -4.31
CA MET A 1 -20.40 -26.05 -4.57
C MET A 1 -19.14 -25.45 -5.17
N ASN A 2 -19.29 -24.65 -6.20
CA ASN A 2 -18.16 -23.99 -6.83
C ASN A 2 -18.37 -22.50 -6.78
N ILE A 3 -17.47 -21.78 -6.08
CA ILE A 3 -17.56 -20.35 -5.96
C ILE A 3 -16.81 -19.73 -7.16
N LYS A 4 -17.52 -18.96 -7.98
CA LYS A 4 -16.94 -18.33 -9.14
C LYS A 4 -16.38 -16.96 -8.79
N GLU A 5 -17.06 -16.22 -7.93
CA GLU A 5 -16.67 -14.87 -7.60
C GLU A 5 -17.10 -14.52 -6.18
N LEU A 6 -16.29 -13.80 -5.46
CA LEU A 6 -16.64 -13.32 -4.14
C LEU A 6 -17.21 -11.91 -4.27
N LYS A 7 -18.40 -11.68 -3.76
CA LYS A 7 -18.99 -10.35 -3.81
C LYS A 7 -18.77 -9.60 -2.53
N LYS A 8 -18.90 -10.29 -1.40
CA LYS A 8 -18.74 -9.67 -0.10
C LYS A 8 -18.23 -10.70 0.87
N ILE A 9 -17.35 -10.30 1.77
CA ILE A 9 -16.83 -11.16 2.81
C ILE A 9 -16.95 -10.44 4.14
N ARG A 10 -16.94 -11.20 5.20
CA ARG A 10 -16.89 -10.66 6.56
C ARG A 10 -15.63 -11.21 7.20
N PRO A 11 -14.68 -10.38 7.57
CA PRO A 11 -13.47 -10.84 8.22
C PRO A 11 -13.82 -11.33 9.63
N LEU A 12 -13.01 -12.19 10.17
CA LEU A 12 -13.25 -12.74 11.52
C LEU A 12 -12.16 -12.26 12.48
N PHE A 13 -12.52 -12.26 13.76
CA PHE A 13 -11.58 -11.95 14.84
C PHE A 13 -10.84 -10.61 14.64
N THR A 14 -9.54 -10.66 14.53
CA THR A 14 -8.70 -9.47 14.42
C THR A 14 -8.40 -9.08 12.97
N LYS A 15 -9.04 -9.72 12.01
CA LYS A 15 -8.79 -9.43 10.60
C LYS A 15 -9.50 -8.18 10.11
N LEU A 16 -8.90 -7.51 9.16
CA LEU A 16 -9.45 -6.33 8.52
C LEU A 16 -9.38 -6.52 7.02
N VAL A 17 -10.36 -6.00 6.31
CA VAL A 17 -10.30 -5.92 4.85
C VAL A 17 -10.11 -4.44 4.52
N THR A 18 -9.13 -4.12 3.71
CA THR A 18 -8.83 -2.74 3.34
C THR A 18 -8.83 -2.57 1.83
N THR A 19 -8.72 -1.35 1.39
CA THR A 19 -8.46 -1.08 -0.03
C THR A 19 -7.06 -1.60 -0.36
N ALA A 20 -6.74 -1.73 -1.62
CA ALA A 20 -5.40 -2.13 -2.08
C ALA A 20 -4.87 -1.09 -3.04
N GLU A 21 -4.81 0.15 -2.57
CA GLU A 21 -4.37 1.26 -3.38
C GLU A 21 -2.87 1.20 -3.63
N LYS A 22 -2.48 1.54 -4.84
CA LYS A 22 -1.08 1.53 -5.24
C LYS A 22 -0.59 2.95 -5.50
N PHE A 23 0.70 3.16 -5.37
CA PHE A 23 1.29 4.42 -5.76
C PHE A 23 1.14 4.61 -7.29
N GLU A 24 0.90 5.82 -7.70
CA GLU A 24 0.75 6.12 -9.11
C GLU A 24 2.09 6.10 -9.82
N GLU A 25 2.04 5.79 -11.12
CA GLU A 25 3.23 5.83 -11.93
C GLU A 25 3.49 7.27 -12.33
N ASP A 26 4.65 7.79 -11.99
CA ASP A 26 5.00 9.15 -12.31
C ASP A 26 5.78 9.25 -13.61
N SER A 27 6.07 8.15 -14.23
CA SER A 27 6.88 8.13 -15.45
C SER A 27 6.34 8.97 -16.59
N LYS A 28 5.07 9.26 -16.56
CA LYS A 28 4.47 10.02 -17.64
C LYS A 28 4.54 11.51 -17.42
N VAL A 29 4.90 11.94 -16.26
CA VAL A 29 4.75 13.31 -15.89
C VAL A 29 6.00 14.11 -15.89
N GLY A 30 7.08 13.59 -15.86
CA GLY A 30 8.26 14.39 -15.85
C GLY A 30 9.51 13.63 -15.59
N ALA A 31 10.56 14.34 -15.50
CA ALA A 31 11.85 13.76 -15.39
C ALA A 31 12.16 13.30 -13.98
N ILE A 32 11.45 13.80 -13.00
CA ILE A 32 11.77 13.48 -11.62
C ILE A 32 10.83 12.45 -11.09
N VAL A 33 11.37 11.32 -10.71
CA VAL A 33 10.58 10.25 -10.13
C VAL A 33 10.92 10.26 -8.66
N ASP A 34 9.92 10.26 -7.80
CA ASP A 34 10.14 10.17 -6.39
C ASP A 34 10.57 8.75 -6.07
N THR A 35 11.84 8.57 -5.74
CA THR A 35 12.38 7.26 -5.49
C THR A 35 11.82 6.62 -4.22
N ASN A 36 11.11 7.36 -3.40
CA ASN A 36 10.51 6.80 -2.20
C ASN A 36 9.16 6.17 -2.52
N LYS A 37 8.62 6.43 -3.70
CA LYS A 37 7.37 5.87 -4.12
C LYS A 37 7.61 5.00 -5.32
N LEU A 38 7.54 3.71 -5.13
CA LEU A 38 7.73 2.77 -6.23
C LEU A 38 6.39 2.60 -6.94
N ALA A 39 6.31 3.09 -8.17
CA ALA A 39 5.10 3.02 -8.99
C ALA A 39 4.53 1.60 -9.01
N GLY A 40 3.24 1.48 -8.81
CA GLY A 40 2.57 0.18 -8.77
C GLY A 40 2.70 -0.58 -7.46
N THR A 41 3.44 -0.03 -6.50
CA THR A 41 3.59 -0.68 -5.19
C THR A 41 2.39 -0.34 -4.31
N ILE A 42 1.95 -1.28 -3.53
CA ILE A 42 0.84 -1.06 -2.59
C ILE A 42 1.27 -0.06 -1.53
N LYS A 43 0.43 0.94 -1.31
CA LYS A 43 0.69 1.94 -0.28
C LYS A 43 0.56 1.31 1.09
N PRO A 44 1.38 1.70 2.07
CA PRO A 44 1.26 1.15 3.42
C PRO A 44 0.07 1.71 4.19
N TYR A 45 -0.56 2.79 3.73
CA TYR A 45 -1.76 3.32 4.33
C TYR A 45 -2.95 3.03 3.42
N GLN A 46 -3.98 2.45 4.02
CA GLN A 46 -5.16 2.00 3.28
C GLN A 46 -6.42 2.29 4.07
N LYS A 47 -7.54 2.38 3.38
CA LYS A 47 -8.83 2.61 4.03
C LYS A 47 -9.46 1.28 4.39
N VAL A 48 -9.96 1.17 5.60
CA VAL A 48 -10.65 -0.04 6.07
C VAL A 48 -12.05 -0.11 5.50
N ILE A 49 -12.41 -1.24 4.92
CA ILE A 49 -13.75 -1.44 4.37
C ILE A 49 -14.56 -2.48 5.12
N ALA A 50 -13.94 -3.32 5.90
CA ALA A 50 -14.65 -4.29 6.76
C ALA A 50 -13.75 -4.69 7.92
N VAL A 51 -14.33 -4.99 9.06
CA VAL A 51 -13.59 -5.32 10.26
C VAL A 51 -14.12 -6.58 10.90
N GLY A 52 -13.24 -7.36 11.53
CA GLY A 52 -13.62 -8.46 12.37
C GLY A 52 -14.09 -7.94 13.73
N ALA A 53 -14.68 -8.80 14.53
CA ALA A 53 -15.25 -8.40 15.80
C ALA A 53 -14.24 -7.87 16.81
N ASN A 54 -12.98 -8.30 16.71
CA ASN A 54 -11.95 -7.93 17.69
C ASN A 54 -10.90 -7.00 17.04
N SER A 55 -11.35 -5.96 16.39
CA SER A 55 -10.46 -5.07 15.64
C SER A 55 -9.86 -3.94 16.45
N ALA A 56 -9.84 -4.03 17.76
CA ALA A 56 -9.20 -3.05 18.65
C ALA A 56 -9.68 -1.60 18.44
N GLY A 57 -10.94 -1.44 18.17
CA GLY A 57 -11.51 -0.10 17.96
C GLY A 57 -11.37 0.45 16.54
N ILE A 58 -10.71 -0.27 15.65
CA ILE A 58 -10.65 0.13 14.25
C ILE A 58 -12.02 -0.08 13.62
N LYS A 59 -12.46 0.88 12.85
CA LYS A 59 -13.80 0.87 12.25
C LYS A 59 -13.73 0.98 10.74
N GLU A 60 -14.80 0.58 10.09
CA GLU A 60 -14.95 0.78 8.67
C GLU A 60 -14.85 2.27 8.37
N GLY A 61 -14.09 2.63 7.38
CA GLY A 61 -13.85 4.02 6.99
C GLY A 61 -12.55 4.60 7.55
N ASP A 62 -11.96 3.96 8.56
CA ASP A 62 -10.70 4.44 9.11
C ASP A 62 -9.57 4.25 8.09
N ILE A 63 -8.61 5.14 8.10
CA ILE A 63 -7.39 4.99 7.30
C ILE A 63 -6.32 4.51 8.27
N VAL A 64 -5.69 3.41 7.94
CA VAL A 64 -4.72 2.77 8.83
C VAL A 64 -3.35 2.67 8.19
N MET A 65 -2.32 2.79 9.02
CA MET A 65 -0.95 2.60 8.57
C MET A 65 -0.55 1.16 8.87
N ILE A 66 -0.24 0.42 7.83
CA ILE A 66 0.12 -0.98 7.92
C ILE A 66 1.63 -1.10 8.12
N ASN A 67 2.03 -1.87 9.11
CA ASN A 67 3.43 -2.20 9.30
C ASN A 67 3.75 -3.35 8.34
N PRO A 68 4.58 -3.15 7.34
CA PRO A 68 4.83 -4.16 6.32
C PRO A 68 5.80 -5.27 6.74
N SER A 69 6.38 -5.19 7.90
CA SER A 69 7.45 -6.11 8.30
C SER A 69 7.10 -7.58 8.18
N ARG A 70 5.88 -7.95 8.53
CA ARG A 70 5.45 -9.33 8.48
C ARG A 70 5.30 -9.84 7.05
N TYR A 71 5.15 -8.95 6.09
CA TYR A 71 4.93 -9.31 4.69
C TYR A 71 6.20 -9.16 3.85
N ALA A 72 7.33 -8.92 4.49
CA ALA A 72 8.60 -8.76 3.80
C ALA A 72 9.13 -10.09 3.31
N VAL A 73 9.52 -10.13 2.06
CA VAL A 73 10.13 -11.31 1.46
C VAL A 73 11.47 -10.88 0.89
N LYS A 74 12.52 -11.60 1.23
CA LYS A 74 13.84 -11.31 0.71
C LYS A 74 13.99 -11.98 -0.65
N LYS A 75 14.40 -11.22 -1.64
CA LYS A 75 14.69 -11.77 -2.95
C LYS A 75 16.15 -11.61 -3.24
N TYR A 76 16.75 -12.66 -3.72
CA TYR A 76 18.16 -12.66 -4.12
C TYR A 76 18.25 -12.61 -5.64
N LYS A 77 19.20 -11.85 -6.13
CA LYS A 77 19.42 -11.76 -7.54
C LYS A 77 19.89 -13.13 -8.02
N GLU A 78 19.44 -13.54 -9.20
CA GLU A 78 19.85 -14.82 -9.75
C GLU A 78 21.37 -14.88 -9.83
N GLY A 79 21.95 -15.94 -9.35
CA GLY A 79 23.40 -16.10 -9.31
C GLY A 79 24.09 -15.46 -8.11
N SER A 80 23.34 -14.76 -7.27
CA SER A 80 23.94 -14.13 -6.10
C SER A 80 24.33 -15.13 -5.04
N LEU A 81 23.73 -16.33 -5.07
CA LEU A 81 24.09 -17.39 -4.15
C LEU A 81 24.96 -18.38 -4.92
N LYS A 82 26.24 -18.38 -4.66
CA LYS A 82 27.16 -19.23 -5.35
C LYS A 82 28.02 -19.95 -4.32
N ASP A 83 28.17 -21.22 -4.46
CA ASP A 83 28.93 -22.06 -3.55
C ASP A 83 28.43 -21.98 -2.10
N GLY A 84 27.14 -21.75 -1.94
CA GLY A 84 26.53 -21.63 -0.63
C GLY A 84 26.73 -20.26 0.03
N VAL A 85 27.33 -19.32 -0.68
CA VAL A 85 27.59 -17.98 -0.13
C VAL A 85 26.82 -16.94 -0.91
N VAL A 86 26.15 -16.07 -0.20
CA VAL A 86 25.41 -14.97 -0.82
C VAL A 86 26.40 -13.91 -1.25
N LYS A 87 26.43 -13.61 -2.53
CA LYS A 87 27.37 -12.65 -3.12
C LYS A 87 26.84 -11.20 -3.09
N GLU A 88 25.53 -11.01 -2.98
CA GLU A 88 24.94 -9.69 -2.97
C GLU A 88 23.91 -9.61 -1.85
N ASN A 89 23.65 -8.42 -1.38
CA ASN A 89 22.59 -8.22 -0.40
C ASN A 89 21.24 -8.47 -1.08
N PRO A 90 20.30 -9.09 -0.40
CA PRO A 90 19.00 -9.34 -0.98
C PRO A 90 18.20 -8.05 -1.08
N THR A 91 17.31 -8.00 -2.03
CA THR A 91 16.31 -6.94 -2.08
C THR A 91 15.12 -7.38 -1.26
N VAL A 92 14.39 -6.42 -0.71
CA VAL A 92 13.20 -6.70 0.08
C VAL A 92 11.96 -6.32 -0.74
N GLU A 93 11.03 -7.27 -0.83
CA GLU A 93 9.78 -7.06 -1.49
C GLU A 93 8.70 -7.30 -0.45
N TYR A 94 7.61 -6.52 -0.47
CA TYR A 94 6.51 -6.71 0.45
C TYR A 94 5.34 -7.35 -0.29
N ARG A 95 4.90 -8.50 0.20
CA ARG A 95 3.80 -9.24 -0.40
C ARG A 95 2.62 -9.27 0.56
N PHE A 96 1.70 -8.35 0.37
CA PHE A 96 0.51 -8.30 1.18
C PHE A 96 -0.50 -9.35 0.70
N PRO A 97 -1.25 -9.96 1.61
CA PRO A 97 -2.29 -10.91 1.23
C PRO A 97 -3.43 -10.16 0.53
N ILE A 98 -3.66 -10.50 -0.71
CA ILE A 98 -4.68 -9.86 -1.54
C ILE A 98 -5.87 -10.79 -1.69
N ILE A 99 -7.05 -10.24 -1.55
CA ILE A 99 -8.27 -10.95 -1.82
C ILE A 99 -9.02 -10.18 -2.90
N THR A 100 -9.54 -10.88 -3.88
CA THR A 100 -10.26 -10.25 -4.99
C THR A 100 -11.75 -10.41 -4.78
N LEU A 101 -12.43 -9.29 -4.70
CA LEU A 101 -13.89 -9.25 -4.61
C LEU A 101 -14.43 -8.67 -5.93
N GLU A 102 -15.74 -8.67 -6.10
CA GLU A 102 -16.37 -8.08 -7.27
C GLU A 102 -15.94 -6.62 -7.42
N SER A 103 -15.74 -5.91 -6.31
CA SER A 103 -15.32 -4.51 -6.33
C SER A 103 -13.84 -4.30 -6.64
N GLY A 104 -13.08 -5.35 -6.77
CA GLY A 104 -11.64 -5.26 -7.08
C GLY A 104 -10.78 -5.93 -6.04
N ASN A 105 -9.49 -5.61 -6.04
CA ASN A 105 -8.55 -6.19 -5.11
C ASN A 105 -8.57 -5.44 -3.77
N HIS A 106 -8.43 -6.21 -2.72
CA HIS A 106 -8.42 -5.70 -1.35
C HIS A 106 -7.32 -6.41 -0.57
N LEU A 107 -6.91 -5.86 0.55
CA LEU A 107 -5.95 -6.51 1.42
C LEU A 107 -6.69 -7.14 2.59
N LEU A 108 -6.23 -8.31 3.01
CA LEU A 108 -6.74 -8.96 4.22
C LEU A 108 -5.61 -8.90 5.24
N ILE A 109 -5.70 -7.98 6.17
CA ILE A 109 -4.64 -7.64 7.11
C ILE A 109 -5.07 -7.93 8.53
N ASP A 110 -4.14 -8.24 9.39
CA ASP A 110 -4.44 -8.43 10.79
C ASP A 110 -4.32 -7.11 11.54
N THR A 111 -5.21 -6.87 12.49
CA THR A 111 -5.16 -5.66 13.33
C THR A 111 -3.81 -5.50 13.99
N MET A 112 -3.13 -6.60 14.32
CA MET A 112 -1.82 -6.55 14.96
C MET A 112 -0.74 -5.96 14.06
N ASP A 113 -0.98 -5.90 12.77
CA ASP A 113 -0.04 -5.33 11.80
C ASP A 113 -0.34 -3.86 11.52
N ILE A 114 -1.25 -3.25 12.26
CA ILE A 114 -1.58 -1.84 12.13
C ILE A 114 -0.83 -1.06 13.20
N ASP A 115 -0.06 -0.09 12.77
CA ASP A 115 0.70 0.75 13.69
C ASP A 115 -0.18 1.84 14.31
N PHE A 116 -1.03 2.46 13.49
CA PHE A 116 -1.92 3.51 13.97
C PHE A 116 -3.05 3.80 12.98
N VAL A 117 -4.06 4.48 13.46
CA VAL A 117 -5.13 5.00 12.62
C VAL A 117 -4.79 6.45 12.33
N ILE A 118 -4.91 6.86 11.08
CA ILE A 118 -4.63 8.23 10.68
C ILE A 118 -5.91 9.03 10.90
N GLU A 119 -5.89 9.95 11.85
CA GLU A 119 -7.07 10.72 12.21
C GLU A 119 -7.19 12.05 11.48
N ASP A 120 -6.09 12.60 11.03
CA ASP A 120 -6.09 13.86 10.31
C ASP A 120 -4.91 13.89 9.35
N PHE A 121 -5.11 14.43 8.17
CA PHE A 121 -4.07 14.46 7.15
C PHE A 121 -4.37 15.51 6.08
N ILE A 122 -3.35 15.85 5.32
CA ILE A 122 -3.48 16.76 4.20
C ILE A 122 -3.20 15.95 2.95
N GLU A 123 -4.15 15.94 2.02
CA GLU A 123 -3.96 15.24 0.77
C GLU A 123 -3.12 16.08 -0.18
N GLU A 124 -2.29 15.40 -0.99
CA GLU A 124 -1.50 16.08 -1.99
C GLU A 124 -2.41 16.49 -3.13
N SER A 125 -2.36 17.74 -3.50
CA SER A 125 -3.19 18.24 -4.59
C SER A 125 -2.55 17.94 -5.95
N LEU A 126 -3.33 18.02 -7.01
CA LEU A 126 -2.79 17.80 -8.35
C LEU A 126 -1.76 18.87 -8.70
N ASN A 127 -1.92 20.08 -8.20
CA ASN A 127 -0.96 21.13 -8.46
C ASN A 127 0.37 20.85 -7.75
N GLU A 128 0.31 20.34 -6.55
CA GLU A 128 1.50 19.98 -5.80
C GLU A 128 2.23 18.83 -6.49
N LYS A 129 1.49 17.86 -7.03
CA LYS A 129 2.08 16.75 -7.76
C LYS A 129 2.75 17.26 -9.02
N ALA A 130 2.12 18.14 -9.75
CA ALA A 130 2.67 18.70 -10.96
C ALA A 130 3.93 19.50 -10.65
N ALA A 131 3.96 20.24 -9.57
CA ALA A 131 5.12 21.01 -9.17
C ALA A 131 6.27 20.07 -8.81
N LYS A 132 6.00 19.00 -8.09
CA LYS A 132 7.02 18.03 -7.75
C LYS A 132 7.57 17.34 -8.98
N ALA A 133 6.76 17.21 -10.01
CA ALA A 133 7.20 16.58 -11.24
C ALA A 133 7.90 17.59 -12.16
N GLY A 134 8.01 18.83 -11.74
CA GLY A 134 8.67 19.85 -12.55
C GLY A 134 7.81 20.44 -13.64
N ILE A 135 6.53 20.15 -13.66
CA ILE A 135 5.64 20.65 -14.68
C ILE A 135 4.95 21.94 -14.29
N TYR A 136 4.62 22.06 -13.07
CA TYR A 136 3.86 23.21 -12.60
C TYR A 136 4.75 24.37 -12.29
N THR A 137 4.37 25.52 -12.76
CA THR A 137 5.13 26.73 -12.51
C THR A 137 4.30 27.59 -11.60
N PRO A 138 4.57 27.60 -10.41
CA PRO A 138 3.79 28.27 -9.44
C PRO A 138 3.91 29.72 -9.33
N ASN A 139 3.26 30.31 -10.11
CA ASN A 139 3.26 31.65 -10.13
C ASN A 139 2.35 31.99 -9.01
N ASN A 140 1.61 31.15 -8.67
CA ASN A 140 0.63 31.34 -7.76
C ASN A 140 1.06 30.67 -6.57
N THR A 141 2.14 30.42 -6.50
CA THR A 141 2.65 29.80 -5.45
C THR A 141 2.10 30.12 -4.23
N ILE A 142 1.64 31.01 -4.21
CA ILE A 142 1.15 31.41 -3.15
C ILE A 142 0.37 30.48 -2.58
N ILE A 143 0.11 29.87 -3.09
CA ILE A 143 -0.61 28.99 -2.80
C ILE A 143 -0.31 28.42 -1.76
N SER A 144 0.17 28.50 -1.44
CA SER A 144 0.36 27.91 -0.30
C SER A 144 -0.63 27.37 0.35
#